data_e84f91edfaeb900bcee3dfd11b34950c
#
_entry.id   e84f91edfaeb900bcee3dfd11b34950c
#
_cell.length_a   1.000
_cell.length_b   1.000
_cell.length_c   1.000
_cell.angle_alpha   90.00
_cell.angle_beta   90.00
_cell.angle_gamma   90.00
#
_symmetry.space_group_name_H-M   'P 1'
#
loop_
_entity.id
_entity.type
_entity.pdbx_description
1 polymer ?
#
loop_
_entity_poly.entity_id
_entity_poly.type
_entity_poly.pdbx_seq_one_letter_code
_entity_poly.pdbx_strand_id
1 'polypeptide(L)'
;MKHLFLTLALLLAACGGSWAKSIKNKHVILIGLDGWGAYSVPKAHDIPNIRQMMDNGAWTLKKRSVLESSSAINWASMFNGACTEQHGYSQWGSRTPEIPSAALNSHGIFPTIFSVLREQHPEAETACMMEWEGIKYLVDSLAISRVAVVPDYQQNPDMLCQWAEEYIKEKRPHLAAFCFDGIDHIGHKDGHDTPAYYESIAEADRFVGRIVQATKDAGIYDHTVFIITSDHGGKEKGHGGKTLLEMETPFIICGKGIKQGYEITDVMMQFDVAATIAEVFGLKRPQAWRGLPIYSAFK
;
A
#
# COMPACT_ATOMS: atom_id res chain seq x y z
N MET A 1 -54.65 -34.68 -29.22
CA MET A 1 -53.38 -34.00 -29.44
C MET A 1 -53.38 -32.67 -28.74
N LYS A 2 -53.22 -32.66 -27.46
CA LYS A 2 -53.00 -31.47 -26.61
C LYS A 2 -52.32 -31.99 -25.34
N HIS A 3 -51.06 -31.83 -25.14
CA HIS A 3 -50.27 -31.90 -23.91
C HIS A 3 -48.81 -32.24 -24.26
N LEU A 4 -48.08 -31.24 -24.78
CA LEU A 4 -46.62 -31.32 -24.80
C LEU A 4 -46.01 -29.93 -25.00
N PHE A 5 -46.20 -29.01 -24.06
CA PHE A 5 -45.45 -27.77 -23.97
C PHE A 5 -45.57 -27.23 -22.53
N LEU A 6 -44.95 -27.87 -21.56
CA LEU A 6 -44.73 -27.23 -20.24
C LEU A 6 -43.66 -27.96 -19.44
N THR A 7 -42.44 -28.05 -19.93
CA THR A 7 -41.27 -28.48 -19.12
C THR A 7 -39.96 -28.02 -19.77
N LEU A 8 -39.77 -26.71 -19.96
CA LEU A 8 -38.47 -26.19 -20.34
C LEU A 8 -38.30 -24.74 -19.84
N ALA A 9 -38.44 -24.50 -18.57
CA ALA A 9 -38.20 -23.18 -17.96
C ALA A 9 -37.80 -23.27 -16.48
N LEU A 10 -36.88 -24.18 -16.11
CA LEU A 10 -36.37 -24.24 -14.73
C LEU A 10 -34.98 -24.87 -14.64
N LEU A 11 -34.06 -24.50 -15.53
CA LEU A 11 -32.67 -24.97 -15.49
C LEU A 11 -31.68 -23.91 -15.95
N LEU A 12 -31.84 -22.67 -15.46
CA LEU A 12 -30.87 -21.56 -15.68
C LEU A 12 -30.75 -20.68 -14.44
N ALA A 13 -30.49 -21.29 -13.30
CA ALA A 13 -30.15 -20.50 -12.08
C ALA A 13 -29.20 -21.27 -11.15
N ALA A 14 -28.17 -21.92 -11.73
CA ALA A 14 -27.09 -22.51 -10.98
C ALA A 14 -25.75 -22.20 -11.67
N CYS A 15 -25.58 -20.99 -12.17
CA CYS A 15 -24.25 -20.43 -12.42
C CYS A 15 -23.68 -20.06 -11.06
N GLY A 16 -22.72 -20.82 -10.59
CA GLY A 16 -22.06 -20.70 -9.30
C GLY A 16 -21.55 -19.29 -9.05
N GLY A 17 -22.32 -18.51 -8.34
CA GLY A 17 -21.84 -17.32 -7.68
C GLY A 17 -20.83 -17.77 -6.64
N SER A 18 -19.55 -17.64 -6.93
CA SER A 18 -18.52 -17.61 -5.90
C SER A 18 -18.91 -16.48 -4.94
N TRP A 19 -19.47 -16.85 -3.78
CA TRP A 19 -19.80 -15.87 -2.75
C TRP A 19 -18.48 -15.28 -2.26
N ALA A 20 -18.12 -14.11 -2.78
CA ALA A 20 -16.99 -13.35 -2.25
C ALA A 20 -17.21 -13.17 -0.74
N LYS A 21 -16.21 -13.50 0.07
CA LYS A 21 -16.31 -13.34 1.52
C LYS A 21 -16.58 -11.86 1.81
N SER A 22 -17.60 -11.58 2.62
CA SER A 22 -17.95 -10.20 2.99
C SER A 22 -16.74 -9.44 3.56
N ILE A 23 -16.50 -8.24 3.05
CA ILE A 23 -15.46 -7.32 3.53
C ILE A 23 -15.99 -6.25 4.48
N LYS A 24 -17.28 -6.28 4.83
CA LYS A 24 -18.00 -5.23 5.59
C LYS A 24 -17.25 -4.70 6.82
N ASN A 25 -16.49 -5.56 7.49
CA ASN A 25 -15.74 -5.23 8.70
C ASN A 25 -14.24 -5.52 8.49
N LYS A 26 -13.70 -5.23 7.30
CA LYS A 26 -12.28 -5.35 7.00
C LYS A 26 -11.76 -4.02 6.51
N HIS A 27 -10.72 -3.54 7.16
CA HIS A 27 -10.07 -2.29 6.82
C HIS A 27 -8.57 -2.52 6.70
N VAL A 28 -7.95 -1.95 5.68
CA VAL A 28 -6.49 -1.88 5.51
C VAL A 28 -6.11 -0.42 5.34
N ILE A 29 -5.23 0.06 6.21
CA ILE A 29 -4.63 1.39 6.11
C ILE A 29 -3.15 1.19 5.79
N LEU A 30 -2.76 1.57 4.59
CA LEU A 30 -1.38 1.62 4.14
C LEU A 30 -0.82 3.02 4.36
N ILE A 31 0.21 3.14 5.17
CA ILE A 31 0.98 4.36 5.38
C ILE A 31 2.31 4.18 4.66
N GLY A 32 2.45 4.87 3.56
CA GLY A 32 3.66 4.87 2.75
C GLY A 32 4.55 6.05 3.12
N LEU A 33 5.81 5.78 3.41
CA LEU A 33 6.80 6.78 3.79
C LEU A 33 7.92 6.75 2.74
N ASP A 34 7.88 7.67 1.78
CA ASP A 34 8.83 7.74 0.67
C ASP A 34 10.26 7.91 1.19
N GLY A 35 11.23 7.22 0.60
CA GLY A 35 12.64 7.34 0.92
C GLY A 35 13.08 6.81 2.30
N TRP A 36 12.20 6.08 3.01
CA TRP A 36 12.50 5.57 4.35
C TRP A 36 13.32 4.27 4.32
N GLY A 37 14.63 4.41 4.46
CA GLY A 37 15.56 3.27 4.47
C GLY A 37 15.50 2.46 5.76
N ALA A 38 15.54 1.13 5.65
CA ALA A 38 15.47 0.20 6.79
C ALA A 38 16.60 0.39 7.82
N TYR A 39 17.76 0.81 7.38
CA TYR A 39 18.91 1.09 8.24
C TYR A 39 18.66 2.15 9.30
N SER A 40 17.69 3.01 9.07
CA SER A 40 17.36 4.12 9.99
C SER A 40 16.54 3.66 11.20
N VAL A 41 15.74 2.60 11.08
CA VAL A 41 14.84 2.15 12.14
C VAL A 41 15.58 1.83 13.46
N PRO A 42 16.70 1.09 13.48
CA PRO A 42 17.43 0.86 14.72
C PRO A 42 18.07 2.12 15.32
N LYS A 43 18.35 3.13 14.48
CA LYS A 43 19.01 4.38 14.88
C LYS A 43 18.03 5.48 15.31
N ALA A 44 16.80 5.43 14.82
CA ALA A 44 15.77 6.42 15.17
C ALA A 44 15.34 6.26 16.64
N HIS A 45 15.39 7.35 17.40
CA HIS A 45 15.07 7.33 18.83
C HIS A 45 13.63 7.75 19.12
N ASP A 46 13.08 8.68 18.35
CA ASP A 46 11.78 9.30 18.61
C ASP A 46 10.69 8.79 17.66
N ILE A 47 10.48 7.46 17.69
CA ILE A 47 9.46 6.77 16.86
C ILE A 47 8.60 5.81 17.70
N PRO A 48 7.94 6.32 18.77
CA PRO A 48 7.21 5.45 19.69
C PRO A 48 6.02 4.73 19.05
N ASN A 49 5.31 5.38 18.11
CA ASN A 49 4.14 4.79 17.43
C ASN A 49 4.56 3.65 16.50
N ILE A 50 5.59 3.86 15.69
CA ILE A 50 6.15 2.83 14.80
C ILE A 50 6.65 1.64 15.62
N ARG A 51 7.40 1.87 16.73
CA ARG A 51 7.86 0.79 17.61
C ARG A 51 6.69 0.02 18.23
N GLN A 52 5.66 0.72 18.70
CA GLN A 52 4.47 0.07 19.22
C GLN A 52 3.79 -0.81 18.15
N MET A 53 3.79 -0.39 16.90
CA MET A 53 3.25 -1.21 15.80
C MET A 53 4.12 -2.42 15.49
N MET A 54 5.45 -2.31 15.62
CA MET A 54 6.37 -3.47 15.51
C MET A 54 6.11 -4.46 16.65
N ASP A 55 5.99 -4.00 17.89
CA ASP A 55 5.75 -4.84 19.06
C ASP A 55 4.38 -5.55 18.98
N ASN A 56 3.36 -4.89 18.46
CA ASN A 56 2.01 -5.41 18.30
C ASN A 56 1.75 -6.09 16.95
N GLY A 57 2.76 -6.23 16.11
CA GLY A 57 2.64 -6.73 14.75
C GLY A 57 3.76 -7.65 14.32
N ALA A 58 3.85 -7.85 13.02
CA ALA A 58 4.94 -8.53 12.36
C ALA A 58 5.72 -7.52 11.50
N TRP A 59 7.04 -7.69 11.41
CA TRP A 59 7.88 -6.71 10.74
C TRP A 59 9.15 -7.34 10.15
N THR A 60 9.69 -6.67 9.13
CA THR A 60 11.03 -6.93 8.61
C THR A 60 11.71 -5.62 8.21
N LEU A 61 13.01 -5.57 8.36
CA LEU A 61 13.88 -4.50 7.87
C LEU A 61 14.63 -4.91 6.58
N LYS A 62 14.18 -5.98 5.94
CA LYS A 62 14.84 -6.58 4.76
C LYS A 62 13.92 -6.70 3.55
N LYS A 63 12.78 -5.98 3.55
CA LYS A 63 11.97 -5.88 2.33
C LYS A 63 12.78 -5.12 1.27
N ARG A 64 12.80 -5.62 0.04
CA ARG A 64 13.59 -5.02 -1.03
C ARG A 64 12.75 -4.35 -2.08
N SER A 65 13.17 -3.14 -2.45
CA SER A 65 12.75 -2.47 -3.66
C SER A 65 13.16 -3.26 -4.89
N VAL A 66 12.43 -3.06 -5.99
CA VAL A 66 12.91 -3.47 -7.32
C VAL A 66 13.90 -2.42 -7.86
N LEU A 67 14.73 -2.82 -8.79
CA LEU A 67 15.65 -1.92 -9.47
C LEU A 67 14.92 -1.24 -10.67
N GLU A 68 15.15 0.03 -10.85
CA GLU A 68 15.92 0.93 -10.03
C GLU A 68 15.18 1.24 -8.73
N SER A 69 15.90 1.46 -7.63
CA SER A 69 15.33 1.79 -6.31
C SER A 69 14.85 3.25 -6.29
N SER A 70 13.83 3.55 -7.08
CA SER A 70 13.27 4.88 -7.28
C SER A 70 11.75 4.88 -7.22
N SER A 71 11.17 6.07 -6.98
CA SER A 71 9.79 6.23 -6.53
C SER A 71 8.75 5.65 -7.49
N ALA A 72 8.64 6.10 -8.74
CA ALA A 72 7.56 5.62 -9.61
C ALA A 72 7.61 4.10 -9.82
N ILE A 73 8.81 3.53 -10.01
CA ILE A 73 9.00 2.09 -10.21
C ILE A 73 8.51 1.30 -8.98
N ASN A 74 8.86 1.76 -7.79
CA ASN A 74 8.59 1.02 -6.56
C ASN A 74 7.18 1.26 -6.01
N TRP A 75 6.64 2.47 -6.14
CA TRP A 75 5.21 2.68 -5.88
C TRP A 75 4.32 1.88 -6.83
N ALA A 76 4.66 1.86 -8.15
CA ALA A 76 3.96 1.00 -9.10
C ALA A 76 4.05 -0.47 -8.71
N SER A 77 5.24 -0.99 -8.40
CA SER A 77 5.42 -2.39 -8.00
C SER A 77 4.62 -2.72 -6.74
N MET A 78 4.57 -1.80 -5.76
CA MET A 78 3.82 -1.96 -4.51
C MET A 78 2.32 -2.10 -4.76
N PHE A 79 1.75 -1.24 -5.60
CA PHE A 79 0.30 -1.25 -5.86
C PHE A 79 -0.12 -2.30 -6.90
N ASN A 80 0.77 -2.69 -7.80
CA ASN A 80 0.48 -3.58 -8.92
C ASN A 80 0.85 -5.05 -8.66
N GLY A 81 1.48 -5.37 -7.52
CA GLY A 81 1.85 -6.75 -7.18
C GLY A 81 2.77 -7.42 -8.21
N ALA A 82 3.53 -6.63 -8.97
CA ALA A 82 4.38 -7.08 -10.06
C ALA A 82 5.62 -6.17 -10.17
N CYS A 83 6.62 -6.59 -10.92
CA CYS A 83 7.81 -5.80 -11.17
C CYS A 83 7.76 -5.07 -12.53
N THR A 84 8.77 -4.28 -12.80
CA THR A 84 8.88 -3.38 -13.95
C THR A 84 8.53 -4.04 -15.28
N GLU A 85 9.00 -5.28 -15.50
CA GLU A 85 8.77 -6.02 -16.74
C GLU A 85 7.29 -6.37 -16.98
N GLN A 86 6.46 -6.38 -15.95
CA GLN A 86 5.04 -6.67 -16.07
C GLN A 86 4.20 -5.39 -16.12
N HIS A 87 4.39 -4.45 -15.18
CA HIS A 87 3.56 -3.24 -15.16
C HIS A 87 4.04 -2.15 -16.13
N GLY A 88 5.33 -2.16 -16.51
CA GLY A 88 5.88 -1.33 -17.56
C GLY A 88 6.41 0.04 -17.13
N TYR A 89 6.22 0.47 -15.89
CA TYR A 89 6.81 1.70 -15.37
C TYR A 89 8.28 1.47 -15.05
N SER A 90 9.19 2.17 -15.75
CA SER A 90 10.62 1.86 -15.74
C SER A 90 11.53 3.04 -15.42
N GLN A 91 10.98 4.22 -15.16
CA GLN A 91 11.73 5.43 -14.84
C GLN A 91 11.23 6.07 -13.54
N TRP A 92 12.08 6.83 -12.87
CA TRP A 92 11.76 7.46 -11.57
C TRP A 92 10.53 8.36 -11.60
N GLY A 93 10.24 9.01 -12.71
CA GLY A 93 9.12 9.93 -12.90
C GLY A 93 8.08 9.44 -13.90
N SER A 94 7.97 8.13 -14.12
CA SER A 94 6.99 7.54 -15.05
C SER A 94 5.57 8.03 -14.76
N ARG A 95 4.89 8.48 -15.82
CA ARG A 95 3.47 8.84 -15.79
C ARG A 95 2.61 7.92 -16.63
N THR A 96 3.24 7.19 -17.54
CA THR A 96 2.67 6.13 -18.37
C THR A 96 3.70 5.02 -18.45
N PRO A 97 3.29 3.75 -18.63
CA PRO A 97 4.24 2.67 -18.82
C PRO A 97 5.12 2.89 -20.05
N GLU A 98 6.43 2.86 -19.91
CA GLU A 98 7.39 2.93 -21.02
C GLU A 98 7.50 1.59 -21.74
N ILE A 99 7.27 0.50 -21.03
CA ILE A 99 7.14 -0.86 -21.58
C ILE A 99 5.65 -1.19 -21.61
N PRO A 100 5.10 -1.70 -22.74
CA PRO A 100 3.70 -2.13 -22.76
C PRO A 100 3.39 -3.09 -21.61
N SER A 101 2.37 -2.77 -20.81
CA SER A 101 1.97 -3.60 -19.69
C SER A 101 1.58 -5.00 -20.12
N ALA A 102 2.07 -6.03 -19.40
CA ALA A 102 1.86 -7.43 -19.75
C ALA A 102 0.39 -7.90 -19.60
N ALA A 103 -0.43 -7.14 -18.86
CA ALA A 103 -1.85 -7.38 -18.69
C ALA A 103 -2.57 -6.05 -18.49
N LEU A 104 -3.83 -5.97 -18.90
CA LEU A 104 -4.67 -4.79 -18.71
C LEU A 104 -6.00 -5.22 -18.09
N ASN A 105 -6.52 -4.41 -17.17
CA ASN A 105 -7.88 -4.52 -16.66
C ASN A 105 -8.89 -3.86 -17.61
N SER A 106 -10.16 -3.77 -17.20
CA SER A 106 -11.23 -3.15 -17.99
C SER A 106 -11.02 -1.64 -18.25
N HIS A 107 -10.17 -0.98 -17.47
CA HIS A 107 -9.82 0.43 -17.63
C HIS A 107 -8.58 0.65 -18.51
N GLY A 108 -7.99 -0.43 -19.06
CA GLY A 108 -6.78 -0.35 -19.89
C GLY A 108 -5.49 -0.11 -19.09
N ILE A 109 -5.48 -0.45 -17.80
CA ILE A 109 -4.37 -0.24 -16.86
C ILE A 109 -3.95 -1.60 -16.29
N PHE A 110 -2.67 -1.76 -15.94
CA PHE A 110 -2.22 -2.97 -15.26
C PHE A 110 -3.00 -3.15 -13.93
N PRO A 111 -3.46 -4.38 -13.60
CA PRO A 111 -4.29 -4.59 -12.41
C PRO A 111 -3.60 -4.14 -11.11
N THR A 112 -4.18 -3.16 -10.43
CA THR A 112 -3.72 -2.66 -9.13
C THR A 112 -4.50 -3.31 -8.00
N ILE A 113 -4.00 -3.24 -6.76
CA ILE A 113 -4.75 -3.73 -5.60
C ILE A 113 -6.12 -3.04 -5.46
N PHE A 114 -6.22 -1.78 -5.88
CA PHE A 114 -7.48 -1.03 -5.87
C PHE A 114 -8.47 -1.57 -6.90
N SER A 115 -8.04 -1.81 -8.15
CA SER A 115 -8.90 -2.37 -9.18
C SER A 115 -9.32 -3.81 -8.86
N VAL A 116 -8.40 -4.63 -8.36
CA VAL A 116 -8.69 -6.01 -7.94
C VAL A 116 -9.70 -6.06 -6.78
N LEU A 117 -9.60 -5.13 -5.82
CA LEU A 117 -10.58 -5.00 -4.75
C LEU A 117 -11.92 -4.53 -5.30
N ARG A 118 -11.96 -3.49 -6.12
CA ARG A 118 -13.19 -2.92 -6.70
C ARG A 118 -13.93 -3.91 -7.61
N GLU A 119 -13.20 -4.69 -8.43
CA GLU A 119 -13.78 -5.69 -9.30
C GLU A 119 -14.48 -6.82 -8.51
N GLN A 120 -13.93 -7.22 -7.36
CA GLN A 120 -14.49 -8.29 -6.53
C GLN A 120 -15.46 -7.78 -5.47
N HIS A 121 -15.36 -6.51 -5.10
CA HIS A 121 -16.18 -5.82 -4.11
C HIS A 121 -16.53 -4.40 -4.61
N PRO A 122 -17.54 -4.27 -5.49
CA PRO A 122 -17.92 -2.98 -6.08
C PRO A 122 -18.30 -1.90 -5.03
N GLU A 123 -18.74 -2.32 -3.85
CA GLU A 123 -19.11 -1.46 -2.73
C GLU A 123 -17.92 -0.94 -1.91
N ALA A 124 -16.69 -1.42 -2.18
CA ALA A 124 -15.54 -1.09 -1.37
C ALA A 124 -15.23 0.41 -1.40
N GLU A 125 -15.22 1.07 -0.26
CA GLU A 125 -14.74 2.44 -0.13
C GLU A 125 -13.22 2.47 -0.10
N THR A 126 -12.60 3.27 -0.98
CA THR A 126 -11.14 3.24 -1.18
C THR A 126 -10.57 4.65 -1.35
N ALA A 127 -9.34 4.84 -0.89
CA ALA A 127 -8.61 6.10 -1.09
C ALA A 127 -7.13 5.86 -1.43
N CYS A 128 -6.58 6.78 -2.22
CA CYS A 128 -5.14 6.95 -2.40
C CYS A 128 -4.85 8.45 -2.37
N MET A 129 -4.23 8.91 -1.29
CA MET A 129 -3.89 10.31 -1.08
C MET A 129 -2.39 10.42 -0.91
N MET A 130 -1.78 11.43 -1.52
CA MET A 130 -0.34 11.52 -1.64
C MET A 130 0.18 12.95 -1.60
N GLU A 131 1.41 13.10 -1.20
CA GLU A 131 2.17 14.35 -1.29
C GLU A 131 2.87 14.45 -2.65
N TRP A 132 3.59 13.41 -3.07
CA TRP A 132 4.19 13.39 -4.39
C TRP A 132 3.17 13.01 -5.47
N GLU A 133 2.92 13.94 -6.39
CA GLU A 133 1.90 13.79 -7.46
C GLU A 133 2.11 12.56 -8.34
N GLY A 134 3.36 12.10 -8.49
CA GLY A 134 3.71 10.98 -9.37
C GLY A 134 2.88 9.72 -9.12
N ILE A 135 2.53 9.44 -7.86
CA ILE A 135 1.78 8.24 -7.46
C ILE A 135 0.41 8.15 -8.16
N LYS A 136 -0.27 9.27 -8.42
CA LYS A 136 -1.59 9.26 -9.07
C LYS A 136 -1.60 8.60 -10.46
N TYR A 137 -0.44 8.57 -11.13
CA TYR A 137 -0.29 7.97 -12.46
C TYR A 137 0.01 6.46 -12.40
N LEU A 138 0.30 5.93 -11.22
CA LEU A 138 0.72 4.55 -10.99
C LEU A 138 -0.41 3.66 -10.48
N VAL A 139 -1.56 4.27 -10.19
CA VAL A 139 -2.75 3.60 -9.68
C VAL A 139 -3.94 3.75 -10.63
N ASP A 140 -4.86 2.82 -10.55
CA ASP A 140 -6.12 2.90 -11.31
C ASP A 140 -7.10 3.85 -10.62
N SER A 141 -7.06 5.13 -11.00
CA SER A 141 -7.89 6.17 -10.41
C SER A 141 -9.40 5.94 -10.61
N LEU A 142 -9.81 5.19 -11.64
CA LEU A 142 -11.21 4.84 -11.89
C LEU A 142 -11.74 3.78 -10.91
N ALA A 143 -10.85 3.03 -10.29
CA ALA A 143 -11.20 2.03 -9.28
C ALA A 143 -11.17 2.59 -7.85
N ILE A 144 -10.76 3.84 -7.65
CA ILE A 144 -10.56 4.45 -6.34
C ILE A 144 -11.64 5.50 -6.08
N SER A 145 -12.28 5.46 -4.89
CA SER A 145 -13.33 6.42 -4.51
C SER A 145 -12.79 7.83 -4.32
N ARG A 146 -11.58 7.97 -3.79
CA ARG A 146 -10.92 9.26 -3.56
C ARG A 146 -9.42 9.20 -3.91
N VAL A 147 -9.02 9.89 -4.97
CA VAL A 147 -7.61 10.20 -5.27
C VAL A 147 -7.39 11.68 -4.97
N ALA A 148 -6.36 12.01 -4.21
CA ALA A 148 -6.02 13.39 -3.88
C ALA A 148 -4.51 13.59 -3.75
N VAL A 149 -4.05 14.73 -4.25
CA VAL A 149 -2.65 15.19 -4.15
C VAL A 149 -2.64 16.44 -3.29
N VAL A 150 -1.79 16.47 -2.28
CA VAL A 150 -1.62 17.64 -1.41
C VAL A 150 -0.87 18.73 -2.19
N PRO A 151 -1.47 19.91 -2.37
CA PRO A 151 -0.76 21.02 -2.99
C PRO A 151 0.29 21.57 -2.03
N ASP A 152 1.47 21.90 -2.55
CA ASP A 152 2.52 22.56 -1.78
C ASP A 152 2.79 21.93 -0.40
N TYR A 153 2.81 20.57 -0.34
CA TYR A 153 2.92 19.83 0.91
C TYR A 153 4.12 20.25 1.77
N GLN A 154 5.22 20.70 1.16
CA GLN A 154 6.40 21.20 1.86
C GLN A 154 6.11 22.44 2.73
N GLN A 155 5.07 23.21 2.38
CA GLN A 155 4.59 24.34 3.17
C GLN A 155 3.46 23.94 4.12
N ASN A 156 2.85 22.80 3.88
CA ASN A 156 1.70 22.28 4.62
C ASN A 156 1.90 20.80 5.01
N PRO A 157 2.93 20.45 5.79
CA PRO A 157 3.33 19.05 6.03
C PRO A 157 2.26 18.22 6.76
N ASP A 158 1.38 18.87 7.52
CA ASP A 158 0.27 18.22 8.23
C ASP A 158 -0.95 17.91 7.35
N MET A 159 -1.05 18.47 6.15
CA MET A 159 -2.29 18.46 5.37
C MET A 159 -2.72 17.06 4.97
N LEU A 160 -1.79 16.21 4.52
CA LEU A 160 -2.12 14.82 4.17
C LEU A 160 -2.65 14.05 5.38
N CYS A 161 -2.02 14.25 6.54
CA CYS A 161 -2.45 13.61 7.79
C CYS A 161 -3.86 14.08 8.20
N GLN A 162 -4.17 15.38 8.09
CA GLN A 162 -5.51 15.92 8.36
C GLN A 162 -6.55 15.31 7.41
N TRP A 163 -6.26 15.24 6.10
CA TRP A 163 -7.16 14.60 5.13
C TRP A 163 -7.37 13.12 5.43
N ALA A 164 -6.33 12.41 5.86
CA ALA A 164 -6.43 11.01 6.26
C ALA A 164 -7.36 10.84 7.47
N GLU A 165 -7.18 11.68 8.51
CA GLU A 165 -8.03 11.67 9.71
C GLU A 165 -9.50 11.93 9.39
N GLU A 166 -9.77 12.96 8.59
CA GLU A 166 -11.13 13.32 8.16
C GLU A 166 -11.77 12.20 7.36
N TYR A 167 -11.04 11.67 6.37
CA TYR A 167 -11.57 10.63 5.50
C TYR A 167 -11.84 9.31 6.24
N ILE A 168 -10.93 8.91 7.13
CA ILE A 168 -11.13 7.73 7.97
C ILE A 168 -12.38 7.87 8.85
N LYS A 169 -12.56 9.01 9.50
CA LYS A 169 -13.72 9.28 10.37
C LYS A 169 -15.03 9.32 9.60
N GLU A 170 -15.03 9.95 8.43
CA GLU A 170 -16.24 10.14 7.62
C GLU A 170 -16.60 8.87 6.83
N LYS A 171 -15.65 8.28 6.14
CA LYS A 171 -15.88 7.22 5.14
C LYS A 171 -15.62 5.80 5.63
N ARG A 172 -14.79 5.62 6.67
CA ARG A 172 -14.40 4.29 7.15
C ARG A 172 -13.93 3.38 6.01
N PRO A 173 -12.88 3.76 5.26
CA PRO A 173 -12.49 3.09 4.03
C PRO A 173 -12.13 1.63 4.27
N HIS A 174 -12.45 0.77 3.31
CA HIS A 174 -11.96 -0.62 3.29
C HIS A 174 -10.47 -0.65 2.99
N LEU A 175 -10.00 0.11 1.99
CA LEU A 175 -8.58 0.26 1.67
C LEU A 175 -8.24 1.74 1.50
N ALA A 176 -7.32 2.25 2.30
CA ALA A 176 -6.76 3.57 2.08
C ALA A 176 -5.23 3.52 2.09
N ALA A 177 -4.62 4.21 1.13
CA ALA A 177 -3.19 4.46 1.09
C ALA A 177 -2.94 5.97 1.28
N PHE A 178 -2.08 6.30 2.24
CA PHE A 178 -1.61 7.66 2.53
C PHE A 178 -0.10 7.67 2.34
N CYS A 179 0.38 8.37 1.31
CA CYS A 179 1.77 8.33 0.88
C CYS A 179 2.44 9.68 1.16
N PHE A 180 3.31 9.71 2.17
CA PHE A 180 4.05 10.86 2.63
C PHE A 180 5.41 10.92 1.95
N ASP A 181 5.82 12.10 1.49
CA ASP A 181 7.08 12.36 0.77
C ASP A 181 8.16 13.02 1.67
N GLY A 182 7.77 13.52 2.82
CA GLY A 182 8.62 14.36 3.67
C GLY A 182 9.99 13.79 3.99
N ILE A 183 10.12 12.47 4.18
CA ILE A 183 11.40 11.82 4.50
C ILE A 183 12.33 11.85 3.29
N ASP A 184 11.82 11.53 2.09
CA ASP A 184 12.62 11.57 0.86
C ASP A 184 13.02 13.01 0.50
N HIS A 185 12.08 13.95 0.62
CA HIS A 185 12.36 15.36 0.42
C HIS A 185 13.55 15.85 1.27
N ILE A 186 13.57 15.51 2.56
CA ILE A 186 14.68 15.86 3.46
C ILE A 186 15.94 15.08 3.10
N GLY A 187 15.80 13.81 2.71
CA GLY A 187 16.92 13.00 2.21
C GLY A 187 17.64 13.66 1.03
N HIS A 188 16.91 14.19 0.07
CA HIS A 188 17.47 14.92 -1.07
C HIS A 188 18.05 16.27 -0.67
N LYS A 189 17.40 17.00 0.22
CA LYS A 189 17.83 18.34 0.63
C LYS A 189 19.05 18.32 1.55
N ASP A 190 18.98 17.55 2.62
CA ASP A 190 19.93 17.59 3.74
C ASP A 190 20.78 16.33 3.85
N GLY A 191 20.41 15.28 3.16
CA GLY A 191 21.07 13.98 3.11
C GLY A 191 20.38 12.91 3.96
N HIS A 192 20.41 11.70 3.47
CA HIS A 192 19.98 10.52 4.21
C HIS A 192 20.95 10.23 5.36
N ASP A 193 20.46 9.59 6.44
CA ASP A 193 21.25 9.26 7.64
C ASP A 193 21.82 10.50 8.38
N THR A 194 21.14 11.65 8.27
CA THR A 194 21.48 12.92 8.94
C THR A 194 20.52 13.22 10.09
N PRO A 195 20.83 14.15 11.02
CA PRO A 195 19.89 14.56 12.05
C PRO A 195 18.55 15.03 11.48
N ALA A 196 18.54 15.83 10.41
CA ALA A 196 17.31 16.29 9.76
C ALA A 196 16.48 15.15 9.20
N TYR A 197 17.12 14.12 8.64
CA TYR A 197 16.43 12.90 8.17
C TYR A 197 15.76 12.15 9.33
N TYR A 198 16.38 12.08 10.50
CA TYR A 198 15.76 11.46 11.68
C TYR A 198 14.64 12.31 12.28
N GLU A 199 14.72 13.64 12.20
CA GLU A 199 13.62 14.54 12.57
C GLU A 199 12.40 14.34 11.67
N SER A 200 12.59 14.15 10.36
CA SER A 200 11.49 13.87 9.44
C SER A 200 10.85 12.48 9.69
N ILE A 201 11.64 11.48 10.11
CA ILE A 201 11.10 10.18 10.53
C ILE A 201 10.28 10.33 11.82
N ALA A 202 10.72 11.12 12.79
CA ALA A 202 9.96 11.39 14.01
C ALA A 202 8.67 12.16 13.72
N GLU A 203 8.65 13.03 12.71
CA GLU A 203 7.43 13.68 12.23
C GLU A 203 6.46 12.65 11.62
N ALA A 204 6.95 11.79 10.73
CA ALA A 204 6.15 10.70 10.15
C ALA A 204 5.58 9.77 11.22
N ASP A 205 6.33 9.48 12.29
CA ASP A 205 5.84 8.71 13.44
C ASP A 205 4.62 9.36 14.12
N ARG A 206 4.63 10.70 14.25
CA ARG A 206 3.47 11.44 14.78
C ARG A 206 2.25 11.29 13.88
N PHE A 207 2.44 11.31 12.55
CA PHE A 207 1.35 11.08 11.60
C PHE A 207 0.79 9.65 11.70
N VAL A 208 1.66 8.65 11.87
CA VAL A 208 1.24 7.27 12.14
C VAL A 208 0.35 7.22 13.38
N GLY A 209 0.76 7.84 14.49
CA GLY A 209 -0.03 7.89 15.73
C GLY A 209 -1.41 8.53 15.52
N ARG A 210 -1.48 9.65 14.79
CA ARG A 210 -2.73 10.35 14.47
C ARG A 210 -3.66 9.51 13.61
N ILE A 211 -3.15 8.86 12.58
CA ILE A 211 -3.92 7.97 11.69
C ILE A 211 -4.49 6.78 12.47
N VAL A 212 -3.69 6.17 13.34
CA VAL A 212 -4.16 5.10 14.24
C VAL A 212 -5.27 5.62 15.17
N GLN A 213 -5.11 6.80 15.74
CA GLN A 213 -6.15 7.41 16.59
C GLN A 213 -7.44 7.68 15.81
N ALA A 214 -7.34 8.15 14.57
CA ALA A 214 -8.52 8.36 13.71
C ALA A 214 -9.33 7.08 13.47
N THR A 215 -8.68 5.91 13.36
CA THR A 215 -9.40 4.62 13.25
C THR A 215 -10.12 4.23 14.53
N LYS A 216 -9.56 4.59 15.70
CA LYS A 216 -10.23 4.41 17.00
C LYS A 216 -11.46 5.31 17.11
N ASP A 217 -11.31 6.58 16.77
CA ASP A 217 -12.41 7.56 16.77
C ASP A 217 -13.53 7.16 15.78
N ALA A 218 -13.17 6.54 14.65
CA ALA A 218 -14.10 6.01 13.67
C ALA A 218 -14.78 4.68 14.08
N GLY A 219 -14.30 4.02 15.16
CA GLY A 219 -14.79 2.73 15.63
C GLY A 219 -14.43 1.53 14.72
N ILE A 220 -13.36 1.64 13.92
CA ILE A 220 -12.90 0.59 13.00
C ILE A 220 -11.57 -0.04 13.42
N TYR A 221 -10.91 0.45 14.46
CA TYR A 221 -9.57 0.03 14.88
C TYR A 221 -9.44 -1.49 15.04
N ASP A 222 -10.37 -2.14 15.75
CA ASP A 222 -10.33 -3.58 16.01
C ASP A 222 -10.54 -4.47 14.75
N HIS A 223 -10.91 -3.84 13.65
CA HIS A 223 -11.13 -4.47 12.36
C HIS A 223 -10.12 -4.02 11.29
N THR A 224 -9.13 -3.23 11.70
CA THR A 224 -8.12 -2.65 10.81
C THR A 224 -6.83 -3.45 10.85
N VAL A 225 -6.24 -3.64 9.68
CA VAL A 225 -4.84 -4.01 9.49
C VAL A 225 -4.10 -2.78 9.01
N PHE A 226 -3.04 -2.40 9.71
CA PHE A 226 -2.15 -1.32 9.33
C PHE A 226 -0.91 -1.90 8.65
N ILE A 227 -0.47 -1.23 7.60
CA ILE A 227 0.81 -1.51 6.95
C ILE A 227 1.58 -0.19 6.90
N ILE A 228 2.81 -0.18 7.42
CA ILE A 228 3.74 0.94 7.26
C ILE A 228 4.91 0.41 6.46
N THR A 229 5.25 1.12 5.39
CA THR A 229 6.34 0.70 4.52
C THR A 229 6.85 1.88 3.68
N SER A 230 7.91 1.64 2.93
CA SER A 230 8.50 2.60 2.00
C SER A 230 8.67 1.99 0.62
N ASP A 231 8.84 2.81 -0.37
CA ASP A 231 9.14 2.41 -1.75
C ASP A 231 10.64 2.14 -1.94
N HIS A 232 11.53 2.97 -1.41
CA HIS A 232 12.98 2.81 -1.41
C HIS A 232 13.59 3.44 -0.16
N GLY A 233 14.88 3.23 0.04
CA GLY A 233 15.70 3.98 0.96
C GLY A 233 16.53 5.02 0.21
N GLY A 234 17.65 5.45 0.80
CA GLY A 234 18.53 6.41 0.16
C GLY A 234 19.92 6.41 0.75
N LYS A 235 20.83 7.04 0.03
CA LYS A 235 22.24 7.20 0.40
C LYS A 235 22.72 8.60 0.01
N GLU A 236 23.43 9.28 0.92
CA GLU A 236 23.85 10.66 0.69
C GLU A 236 22.61 11.53 0.36
N LYS A 237 22.55 12.15 -0.79
CA LYS A 237 21.41 12.97 -1.24
C LYS A 237 20.64 12.35 -2.39
N GLY A 238 20.62 11.02 -2.52
CA GLY A 238 19.97 10.36 -3.63
C GLY A 238 19.59 8.91 -3.37
N HIS A 239 19.01 8.30 -4.37
CA HIS A 239 18.57 6.92 -4.43
C HIS A 239 18.57 6.43 -5.90
N GLY A 240 18.07 5.23 -6.20
CA GLY A 240 18.03 4.64 -7.54
C GLY A 240 19.14 3.61 -7.79
N GLY A 241 20.09 3.50 -6.86
CA GLY A 241 21.23 2.61 -6.97
C GLY A 241 20.96 1.19 -6.47
N LYS A 242 22.06 0.45 -6.24
CA LYS A 242 22.03 -0.99 -5.92
C LYS A 242 22.47 -1.28 -4.50
N THR A 243 22.74 -0.26 -3.69
CA THR A 243 23.17 -0.49 -2.31
C THR A 243 22.01 -0.92 -1.45
N LEU A 244 22.27 -1.68 -0.39
CA LEU A 244 21.21 -2.06 0.55
C LEU A 244 20.60 -0.84 1.26
N LEU A 245 21.35 0.26 1.41
CA LEU A 245 20.83 1.52 1.95
C LEU A 245 19.70 2.09 1.09
N GLU A 246 19.77 1.90 -0.24
CA GLU A 246 18.76 2.35 -1.19
C GLU A 246 17.65 1.32 -1.40
N MET A 247 17.97 0.03 -1.28
CA MET A 247 17.04 -1.06 -1.63
C MET A 247 16.28 -1.63 -0.45
N GLU A 248 16.86 -1.67 0.76
CA GLU A 248 16.17 -2.26 1.92
C GLU A 248 15.30 -1.22 2.61
N THR A 249 14.02 -1.57 2.74
CA THR A 249 13.00 -0.72 3.34
C THR A 249 12.26 -1.47 4.45
N PRO A 250 11.73 -0.79 5.46
CA PRO A 250 10.92 -1.43 6.48
C PRO A 250 9.59 -1.92 5.90
N PHE A 251 9.09 -3.02 6.43
CA PHE A 251 7.71 -3.43 6.31
C PHE A 251 7.20 -3.83 7.68
N ILE A 252 6.15 -3.17 8.11
CA ILE A 252 5.49 -3.39 9.40
C ILE A 252 4.03 -3.62 9.11
N ILE A 253 3.48 -4.72 9.60
CA ILE A 253 2.05 -5.04 9.50
C ILE A 253 1.51 -5.38 10.88
N CYS A 254 0.43 -4.74 11.30
CA CYS A 254 -0.19 -5.02 12.59
C CYS A 254 -1.70 -4.92 12.54
N GLY A 255 -2.39 -5.50 13.51
CA GLY A 255 -3.82 -5.46 13.63
C GLY A 255 -4.49 -6.84 13.62
N LYS A 256 -5.75 -6.88 13.18
CA LYS A 256 -6.56 -8.08 13.27
C LYS A 256 -6.00 -9.24 12.47
N GLY A 257 -5.74 -10.37 13.13
CA GLY A 257 -5.25 -11.61 12.48
C GLY A 257 -3.75 -11.62 12.24
N ILE A 258 -3.01 -10.60 12.67
CA ILE A 258 -1.55 -10.51 12.52
C ILE A 258 -0.87 -10.99 13.81
N LYS A 259 0.26 -11.70 13.67
CA LYS A 259 1.13 -12.08 14.80
C LYS A 259 1.70 -10.83 15.48
N GLN A 260 2.05 -10.94 16.75
CA GLN A 260 2.60 -9.85 17.55
C GLN A 260 4.07 -10.12 17.87
N GLY A 261 4.90 -9.08 17.83
CA GLY A 261 6.33 -9.14 18.11
C GLY A 261 7.08 -10.13 17.20
N TYR A 262 6.60 -10.33 15.96
CA TYR A 262 7.13 -11.34 15.07
C TYR A 262 8.03 -10.70 14.01
N GLU A 263 9.33 -11.06 14.04
CA GLU A 263 10.23 -10.70 12.95
C GLU A 263 10.03 -11.65 11.77
N ILE A 264 9.64 -11.09 10.63
CA ILE A 264 9.46 -11.82 9.38
C ILE A 264 10.83 -12.16 8.81
N THR A 265 11.09 -13.45 8.64
CA THR A 265 12.35 -13.97 8.09
C THR A 265 12.25 -14.37 6.62
N ASP A 266 11.05 -14.37 6.07
CA ASP A 266 10.81 -14.63 4.65
C ASP A 266 11.44 -13.53 3.79
N VAL A 267 11.88 -13.92 2.59
CA VAL A 267 12.27 -12.94 1.58
C VAL A 267 11.04 -12.16 1.16
N MET A 268 11.13 -10.85 1.22
CA MET A 268 10.04 -9.95 0.82
C MET A 268 10.51 -8.94 -0.21
N MET A 269 9.75 -8.82 -1.27
CA MET A 269 9.94 -7.83 -2.32
C MET A 269 8.83 -6.78 -2.29
N GLN A 270 9.07 -5.67 -2.95
CA GLN A 270 8.13 -4.54 -3.04
C GLN A 270 6.73 -4.96 -3.51
N PHE A 271 6.66 -5.83 -4.50
CA PHE A 271 5.40 -6.31 -5.09
C PHE A 271 4.61 -7.28 -4.19
N ASP A 272 5.18 -7.77 -3.09
CA ASP A 272 4.48 -8.66 -2.15
C ASP A 272 3.47 -7.89 -1.28
N VAL A 273 3.58 -6.56 -1.22
CA VAL A 273 2.66 -5.71 -0.44
C VAL A 273 1.23 -5.82 -0.97
N ALA A 274 1.01 -5.66 -2.29
CA ALA A 274 -0.33 -5.81 -2.88
C ALA A 274 -0.91 -7.21 -2.64
N ALA A 275 -0.09 -8.25 -2.77
CA ALA A 275 -0.50 -9.63 -2.53
C ALA A 275 -0.88 -9.86 -1.06
N THR A 276 -0.16 -9.25 -0.11
CA THR A 276 -0.45 -9.32 1.32
C THR A 276 -1.76 -8.58 1.66
N ILE A 277 -2.02 -7.42 1.04
CA ILE A 277 -3.32 -6.72 1.17
C ILE A 277 -4.45 -7.59 0.59
N ALA A 278 -4.24 -8.21 -0.56
CA ALA A 278 -5.22 -9.10 -1.19
C ALA A 278 -5.58 -10.29 -0.27
N GLU A 279 -4.60 -10.85 0.45
CA GLU A 279 -4.81 -11.93 1.43
C GLU A 279 -5.69 -11.45 2.61
N VAL A 280 -5.46 -10.25 3.15
CA VAL A 280 -6.32 -9.70 4.22
C VAL A 280 -7.78 -9.67 3.80
N PHE A 281 -8.06 -9.26 2.57
CA PHE A 281 -9.43 -9.22 2.03
C PHE A 281 -9.94 -10.59 1.57
N GLY A 282 -9.07 -11.55 1.29
CA GLY A 282 -9.40 -12.85 0.70
C GLY A 282 -9.70 -12.73 -0.79
N LEU A 283 -9.03 -11.83 -1.51
CA LEU A 283 -9.20 -11.59 -2.93
C LEU A 283 -8.51 -12.67 -3.78
N LYS A 284 -9.10 -12.98 -4.92
CA LYS A 284 -8.43 -13.73 -5.97
C LYS A 284 -7.42 -12.83 -6.66
N ARG A 285 -6.15 -13.16 -6.55
CA ARG A 285 -5.06 -12.41 -7.19
C ARG A 285 -5.03 -12.63 -8.69
N PRO A 286 -4.78 -11.60 -9.51
CA PRO A 286 -4.56 -11.74 -10.94
C PRO A 286 -3.35 -12.64 -11.24
N GLN A 287 -3.40 -13.42 -12.31
CA GLN A 287 -2.26 -14.23 -12.75
C GLN A 287 -1.04 -13.37 -13.14
N ALA A 288 -1.26 -12.15 -13.57
CA ALA A 288 -0.22 -11.21 -13.92
C ALA A 288 0.66 -10.78 -12.73
N TRP A 289 0.15 -10.89 -11.50
CA TRP A 289 0.92 -10.57 -10.32
C TRP A 289 1.98 -11.64 -10.03
N ARG A 290 3.12 -11.18 -9.51
CA ARG A 290 4.22 -12.02 -9.05
C ARG A 290 4.35 -12.03 -7.54
N GLY A 291 3.76 -11.03 -6.88
CA GLY A 291 3.75 -10.93 -5.43
C GLY A 291 3.08 -12.12 -4.75
N LEU A 292 3.65 -12.52 -3.64
CA LEU A 292 3.12 -13.54 -2.74
C LEU A 292 2.76 -12.90 -1.40
N PRO A 293 1.65 -13.29 -0.76
CA PRO A 293 1.36 -12.84 0.59
C PRO A 293 2.43 -13.30 1.58
N ILE A 294 2.76 -12.47 2.53
CA ILE A 294 3.67 -12.82 3.62
C ILE A 294 2.89 -13.65 4.66
N TYR A 295 2.65 -14.91 4.33
CA TYR A 295 1.82 -15.81 5.15
C TYR A 295 2.35 -15.98 6.57
N SER A 296 3.65 -15.89 6.77
CA SER A 296 4.26 -16.00 8.10
C SER A 296 3.85 -14.88 9.06
N ALA A 297 3.37 -13.74 8.55
CA ALA A 297 2.88 -12.64 9.38
C ALA A 297 1.49 -12.91 9.99
N PHE A 298 0.72 -13.83 9.44
CA PHE A 298 -0.64 -14.12 9.89
C PHE A 298 -0.67 -15.16 11.03
N LYS A 299 -1.73 -15.09 11.88
CA LYS A 299 -2.00 -16.06 12.97
C LYS A 299 -2.50 -17.37 12.43
#